data_075ee2af159c41286f5f1df260221c15
#
_entry.id   075ee2af159c41286f5f1df260221c15
#
_cell.length_a   1.000
_cell.length_b   1.000
_cell.length_c   1.000
_cell.angle_alpha   90.00
_cell.angle_beta   90.00
_cell.angle_gamma   90.00
#
_symmetry.space_group_name_H-M   'P 1'
#
loop_
_entity.id
_entity.type
_entity.pdbx_description
1 polymer ?
#
loop_
_entity_poly.entity_id
_entity_poly.type
_entity_poly.pdbx_seq_one_letter_code
_entity_poly.pdbx_strand_id
1 'polypeptide(L)'
;METPGSQSSLHRANLERVVRAVRLAGSLTQAEIARTTGLSAATVSNIVRELKDGGTVEVTPTSAGGRRARSVSLSGDAGIVIGVDFGHTHLRVAIGNLAHQVLAEESEPLDVDASAREGFDRAEELVSRLIAATGVDRSKVAGVGLGVPGPIDVESGTLGSTAILPGWGGTKPAEELKERLGVPVHVDNDANLGALGEMVWGSGRGVRDLAYIKVASGVGAGLVIDGKIYRGPGGTAGEIGHITLDESGPVCRCGNRGCLETFTAARYVLPLLQPSHGTDLAMEGVVRLAKDGDPGCRRVIADVGRHIGSGVANLCNLLNPSRVVLGGDLAEAGELVLGPIRESVGRYAIPSAARQLSVLPGALGGRAEVLGALALALSEMGDSTLLDGSLPVAAPAFT
;
A
#
# COMPACT_ATOMS: atom_id res chain seq x y z
N MET A 1 -35.62 13.77 5.50
CA MET A 1 -35.56 12.34 5.14
C MET A 1 -36.02 12.18 3.71
N GLU A 2 -35.13 11.86 2.79
CA GLU A 2 -35.50 11.58 1.41
C GLU A 2 -36.20 10.25 1.28
N THR A 3 -37.29 10.17 0.53
CA THR A 3 -38.04 8.93 0.34
C THR A 3 -37.22 7.97 -0.55
N PRO A 4 -36.93 6.72 -0.13
CA PRO A 4 -36.23 5.75 -0.97
C PRO A 4 -36.97 5.57 -2.31
N GLY A 5 -36.23 5.71 -3.44
CA GLY A 5 -36.79 5.56 -4.79
C GLY A 5 -37.26 6.86 -5.44
N SER A 6 -37.10 8.03 -4.80
CA SER A 6 -37.38 9.32 -5.44
C SER A 6 -36.33 9.67 -6.52
N GLN A 7 -36.68 10.55 -7.47
CA GLN A 7 -35.72 11.05 -8.47
C GLN A 7 -34.50 11.72 -7.81
N SER A 8 -34.69 12.41 -6.69
CA SER A 8 -33.60 13.03 -5.91
C SER A 8 -32.68 11.99 -5.30
N SER A 9 -33.19 10.91 -4.71
CA SER A 9 -32.36 9.84 -4.14
C SER A 9 -31.58 9.08 -5.22
N LEU A 10 -32.18 8.85 -6.39
CA LEU A 10 -31.49 8.24 -7.53
C LEU A 10 -30.38 9.16 -8.08
N HIS A 11 -30.65 10.45 -8.16
CA HIS A 11 -29.65 11.43 -8.61
C HIS A 11 -28.47 11.48 -7.64
N ARG A 12 -28.72 11.55 -6.32
CA ARG A 12 -27.68 11.51 -5.29
C ARG A 12 -26.85 10.24 -5.37
N ALA A 13 -27.46 9.07 -5.53
CA ALA A 13 -26.75 7.80 -5.70
C ALA A 13 -25.85 7.79 -6.95
N ASN A 14 -26.28 8.44 -8.04
CA ASN A 14 -25.47 8.57 -9.24
C ASN A 14 -24.30 9.55 -9.06
N LEU A 15 -24.48 10.66 -8.33
CA LEU A 15 -23.40 11.57 -7.91
C LEU A 15 -22.34 10.81 -7.10
N GLU A 16 -22.74 10.05 -6.07
CA GLU A 16 -21.86 9.26 -5.24
C GLU A 16 -21.08 8.22 -6.07
N ARG A 17 -21.72 7.53 -7.02
CA ARG A 17 -21.07 6.59 -7.94
C ARG A 17 -19.97 7.26 -8.78
N VAL A 18 -20.23 8.46 -9.31
CA VAL A 18 -19.25 9.22 -10.10
C VAL A 18 -18.10 9.68 -9.22
N VAL A 19 -18.39 10.28 -8.06
CA VAL A 19 -17.37 10.72 -7.08
C VAL A 19 -16.48 9.55 -6.65
N ARG A 20 -17.08 8.41 -6.31
CA ARG A 20 -16.34 7.18 -5.95
C ARG A 20 -15.43 6.72 -7.08
N ALA A 21 -15.91 6.67 -8.32
CA ALA A 21 -15.10 6.23 -9.45
C ALA A 21 -13.89 7.14 -9.67
N VAL A 22 -14.08 8.46 -9.60
CA VAL A 22 -13.00 9.44 -9.75
C VAL A 22 -12.02 9.38 -8.57
N ARG A 23 -12.53 9.28 -7.34
CA ARG A 23 -11.74 9.19 -6.12
C ARG A 23 -10.80 7.96 -6.13
N LEU A 24 -11.32 6.79 -6.50
CA LEU A 24 -10.52 5.55 -6.51
C LEU A 24 -9.48 5.54 -7.64
N ALA A 25 -9.76 6.17 -8.76
CA ALA A 25 -8.86 6.19 -9.92
C ALA A 25 -7.91 7.40 -9.94
N GLY A 26 -8.12 8.39 -9.06
CA GLY A 26 -7.41 9.68 -9.08
C GLY A 26 -7.87 10.61 -10.21
N SER A 27 -7.95 10.09 -11.43
CA SER A 27 -8.50 10.83 -12.56
C SER A 27 -9.08 9.89 -13.62
N LEU A 28 -10.20 10.28 -14.23
CA LEU A 28 -10.86 9.54 -15.30
C LEU A 28 -11.38 10.49 -16.37
N THR A 29 -11.41 10.04 -17.61
CA THR A 29 -12.20 10.72 -18.65
C THR A 29 -13.70 10.44 -18.47
N GLN A 30 -14.58 11.31 -18.97
CA GLN A 30 -16.01 11.07 -18.89
C GLN A 30 -16.46 9.75 -19.53
N ALA A 31 -15.76 9.29 -20.57
CA ALA A 31 -16.00 7.99 -21.19
C ALA A 31 -15.62 6.82 -20.26
N GLU A 32 -14.52 6.95 -19.52
CA GLU A 32 -14.11 5.97 -18.52
C GLU A 32 -15.08 5.96 -17.34
N ILE A 33 -15.51 7.14 -16.84
CA ILE A 33 -16.54 7.24 -15.81
C ILE A 33 -17.81 6.51 -16.26
N ALA A 34 -18.28 6.73 -17.48
CA ALA A 34 -19.48 6.08 -18.01
C ALA A 34 -19.31 4.53 -18.01
N ARG A 35 -18.17 4.02 -18.44
CA ARG A 35 -17.87 2.57 -18.42
C ARG A 35 -17.81 2.00 -17.02
N THR A 36 -17.12 2.70 -16.10
CA THR A 36 -16.92 2.22 -14.72
C THR A 36 -18.22 2.26 -13.92
N THR A 37 -19.04 3.29 -14.13
CA THR A 37 -20.29 3.48 -13.37
C THR A 37 -21.51 2.82 -14.03
N GLY A 38 -21.45 2.46 -15.32
CA GLY A 38 -22.60 1.99 -16.09
C GLY A 38 -23.63 3.07 -16.39
N LEU A 39 -23.31 4.36 -16.17
CA LEU A 39 -24.19 5.49 -16.47
C LEU A 39 -24.09 5.90 -17.94
N SER A 40 -25.17 6.50 -18.50
CA SER A 40 -25.13 7.06 -19.84
C SER A 40 -24.13 8.23 -19.93
N ALA A 41 -23.54 8.45 -21.11
CA ALA A 41 -22.64 9.58 -21.34
C ALA A 41 -23.29 10.93 -21.05
N ALA A 42 -24.58 11.08 -21.34
CA ALA A 42 -25.35 12.29 -21.04
C ALA A 42 -25.49 12.50 -19.52
N THR A 43 -25.81 11.43 -18.77
CA THR A 43 -25.90 11.49 -17.29
C THR A 43 -24.56 11.88 -16.69
N VAL A 44 -23.46 11.25 -17.13
CA VAL A 44 -22.11 11.57 -16.66
C VAL A 44 -21.74 13.02 -16.95
N SER A 45 -22.03 13.51 -18.17
CA SER A 45 -21.73 14.90 -18.53
C SER A 45 -22.49 15.93 -17.67
N ASN A 46 -23.74 15.65 -17.32
CA ASN A 46 -24.54 16.53 -16.45
C ASN A 46 -23.98 16.50 -15.00
N ILE A 47 -23.71 15.31 -14.46
CA ILE A 47 -23.14 15.13 -13.13
C ILE A 47 -21.76 15.80 -13.01
N VAL A 48 -20.87 15.60 -13.98
CA VAL A 48 -19.53 16.22 -13.97
C VAL A 48 -19.64 17.74 -14.01
N ARG A 49 -20.61 18.32 -14.75
CA ARG A 49 -20.85 19.76 -14.75
C ARG A 49 -21.31 20.25 -13.37
N GLU A 50 -22.29 19.60 -12.78
CA GLU A 50 -22.79 19.91 -11.42
C GLU A 50 -21.68 19.85 -10.38
N LEU A 51 -20.90 18.76 -10.34
CA LEU A 51 -19.76 18.59 -9.41
C LEU A 51 -18.67 19.65 -9.64
N LYS A 52 -18.44 20.05 -10.89
CA LYS A 52 -17.49 21.11 -11.22
C LYS A 52 -17.98 22.47 -10.74
N ASP A 53 -19.25 22.78 -10.99
CA ASP A 53 -19.86 24.04 -10.57
C ASP A 53 -19.93 24.15 -9.03
N GLY A 54 -20.07 23.02 -8.34
CA GLY A 54 -19.96 22.87 -6.89
C GLY A 54 -18.52 22.83 -6.34
N GLY A 55 -17.49 22.86 -7.20
CA GLY A 55 -16.09 22.85 -6.77
C GLY A 55 -15.56 21.49 -6.27
N THR A 56 -16.36 20.42 -6.40
CA THR A 56 -15.96 19.06 -5.96
C THR A 56 -14.97 18.42 -6.91
N VAL A 57 -15.06 18.69 -8.21
CA VAL A 57 -14.16 18.16 -9.23
C VAL A 57 -13.55 19.24 -10.11
N GLU A 58 -12.38 18.94 -10.62
CA GLU A 58 -11.70 19.70 -11.66
C GLU A 58 -11.74 18.96 -12.98
N VAL A 59 -11.76 19.71 -14.09
CA VAL A 59 -11.78 19.15 -15.45
C VAL A 59 -10.66 19.77 -16.26
N THR A 60 -9.64 18.97 -16.55
CA THR A 60 -8.45 19.39 -17.27
C THR A 60 -8.40 18.80 -18.68
N PRO A 61 -7.81 19.49 -19.68
CA PRO A 61 -7.58 18.92 -21.00
C PRO A 61 -6.60 17.73 -20.90
N THR A 62 -6.90 16.65 -21.62
CA THR A 62 -6.02 15.48 -21.74
C THR A 62 -6.13 14.89 -23.15
N SER A 63 -5.34 13.85 -23.42
CA SER A 63 -5.46 13.06 -24.65
C SER A 63 -5.65 11.58 -24.29
N ALA A 64 -6.65 10.94 -24.85
CA ALA A 64 -6.90 9.51 -24.69
C ALA A 64 -6.97 8.85 -26.08
N GLY A 65 -6.11 7.85 -26.33
CA GLY A 65 -6.05 7.16 -27.61
C GLY A 65 -5.79 8.10 -28.82
N GLY A 66 -4.97 9.15 -28.64
CA GLY A 66 -4.65 10.12 -29.67
C GLY A 66 -5.77 11.15 -29.95
N ARG A 67 -6.85 11.15 -29.21
CA ARG A 67 -7.98 12.10 -29.34
C ARG A 67 -8.01 13.06 -28.16
N ARG A 68 -8.45 14.31 -28.41
CA ARG A 68 -8.70 15.28 -27.33
C ARG A 68 -9.76 14.74 -26.38
N ALA A 69 -9.43 14.67 -25.10
CA ALA A 69 -10.32 14.26 -24.03
C ALA A 69 -10.24 15.26 -22.86
N ARG A 70 -11.11 15.12 -21.88
CA ARG A 70 -11.09 15.87 -20.64
C ARG A 70 -10.99 14.88 -19.49
N SER A 71 -9.98 15.05 -18.64
CA SER A 71 -9.79 14.31 -17.41
C SER A 71 -10.55 14.99 -16.27
N VAL A 72 -11.25 14.20 -15.49
CA VAL A 72 -11.99 14.62 -14.29
C VAL A 72 -11.23 14.07 -13.09
N SER A 73 -10.83 14.92 -12.15
CA SER A 73 -10.24 14.57 -10.85
C SER A 73 -11.02 15.25 -9.73
N LEU A 74 -10.90 14.79 -8.49
CA LEU A 74 -11.39 15.57 -7.36
C LEU A 74 -10.59 16.87 -7.26
N SER A 75 -11.21 17.91 -6.70
CA SER A 75 -10.51 19.17 -6.43
C SER A 75 -9.46 18.96 -5.34
N GLY A 76 -8.23 19.42 -5.60
CA GLY A 76 -7.15 19.36 -4.63
C GLY A 76 -7.40 20.13 -3.34
N ASP A 77 -8.21 21.18 -3.42
CA ASP A 77 -8.57 22.05 -2.29
C ASP A 77 -9.72 21.51 -1.43
N ALA A 78 -10.40 20.45 -1.89
CA ALA A 78 -11.57 19.89 -1.22
C ALA A 78 -11.22 19.16 0.10
N GLY A 79 -9.96 18.77 0.30
CA GLY A 79 -9.50 18.14 1.53
C GLY A 79 -8.14 17.46 1.38
N ILE A 80 -7.60 17.00 2.51
CA ILE A 80 -6.36 16.23 2.57
C ILE A 80 -6.58 14.92 3.30
N VAL A 81 -5.72 13.96 3.01
CA VAL A 81 -5.58 12.69 3.72
C VAL A 81 -4.15 12.51 4.21
N ILE A 82 -3.98 11.73 5.24
CA ILE A 82 -2.69 11.44 5.87
C ILE A 82 -2.37 9.96 5.67
N GLY A 83 -1.16 9.65 5.26
CA GLY A 83 -0.57 8.32 5.30
C GLY A 83 0.46 8.26 6.42
N VAL A 84 0.36 7.26 7.27
CA VAL A 84 1.35 6.94 8.31
C VAL A 84 1.81 5.51 8.07
N ASP A 85 3.11 5.30 8.02
CA ASP A 85 3.71 3.98 7.86
C ASP A 85 4.74 3.74 8.96
N PHE A 86 4.47 2.77 9.81
CA PHE A 86 5.41 2.23 10.77
C PHE A 86 6.12 1.03 10.14
N GLY A 87 7.41 1.20 9.82
CA GLY A 87 8.31 0.08 9.56
C GLY A 87 8.99 -0.34 10.86
N HIS A 88 9.76 -1.42 10.86
CA HIS A 88 10.51 -1.84 12.07
C HIS A 88 11.55 -0.81 12.54
N THR A 89 12.14 -0.07 11.59
CA THR A 89 13.28 0.84 11.85
C THR A 89 13.01 2.28 11.46
N HIS A 90 11.79 2.61 11.06
CA HIS A 90 11.42 3.95 10.61
C HIS A 90 9.95 4.26 10.86
N LEU A 91 9.67 5.53 10.96
CA LEU A 91 8.35 6.13 10.79
C LEU A 91 8.35 6.99 9.54
N ARG A 92 7.35 6.85 8.69
CA ARG A 92 7.14 7.71 7.54
C ARG A 92 5.73 8.26 7.54
N VAL A 93 5.59 9.56 7.23
CA VAL A 93 4.31 10.24 7.13
C VAL A 93 4.25 10.99 5.80
N ALA A 94 3.11 10.93 5.14
CA ALA A 94 2.82 11.71 3.95
C ALA A 94 1.46 12.40 4.06
N ILE A 95 1.37 13.61 3.52
CA ILE A 95 0.14 14.38 3.35
C ILE A 95 -0.19 14.38 1.87
N GLY A 96 -1.39 13.92 1.51
CA GLY A 96 -1.90 13.95 0.15
C GLY A 96 -3.21 14.70 0.05
N ASN A 97 -3.50 15.30 -1.11
CA ASN A 97 -4.81 15.87 -1.39
C ASN A 97 -5.75 14.85 -2.06
N LEU A 98 -7.02 15.21 -2.18
CA LEU A 98 -8.02 14.33 -2.77
C LEU A 98 -7.81 14.09 -4.28
N ALA A 99 -6.99 14.89 -4.94
CA ALA A 99 -6.56 14.69 -6.33
C ALA A 99 -5.35 13.72 -6.46
N HIS A 100 -5.01 12.96 -5.42
CA HIS A 100 -3.88 12.01 -5.37
C HIS A 100 -2.49 12.64 -5.52
N GLN A 101 -2.36 13.94 -5.19
CA GLN A 101 -1.05 14.60 -5.18
C GLN A 101 -0.46 14.55 -3.77
N VAL A 102 0.80 14.16 -3.65
CA VAL A 102 1.55 14.23 -2.40
C VAL A 102 2.00 15.67 -2.20
N LEU A 103 1.58 16.29 -1.10
CA LEU A 103 1.87 17.67 -0.75
C LEU A 103 3.12 17.79 0.11
N ALA A 104 3.31 16.86 1.04
CA ALA A 104 4.48 16.78 1.91
C ALA A 104 4.73 15.33 2.32
N GLU A 105 5.98 14.99 2.55
CA GLU A 105 6.39 13.65 3.00
C GLU A 105 7.68 13.77 3.79
N GLU A 106 7.78 13.01 4.88
CA GLU A 106 9.01 12.92 5.68
C GLU A 106 9.14 11.52 6.28
N SER A 107 10.40 11.08 6.44
CA SER A 107 10.74 9.81 7.08
C SER A 107 11.81 10.06 8.12
N GLU A 108 11.66 9.44 9.29
CA GLU A 108 12.65 9.49 10.36
C GLU A 108 13.00 8.09 10.84
N PRO A 109 14.25 7.84 11.26
CA PRO A 109 14.64 6.60 11.94
C PRO A 109 13.90 6.48 13.27
N LEU A 110 13.33 5.31 13.54
CA LEU A 110 12.64 5.01 14.78
C LEU A 110 12.67 3.50 15.02
N ASP A 111 13.04 3.08 16.23
CA ASP A 111 12.87 1.69 16.66
C ASP A 111 11.40 1.47 17.05
N VAL A 112 10.60 1.13 16.05
CA VAL A 112 9.15 0.95 16.21
C VAL A 112 8.83 -0.28 17.06
N ASP A 113 9.70 -1.30 17.06
CA ASP A 113 9.50 -2.54 17.81
C ASP A 113 9.51 -2.31 19.33
N ALA A 114 10.22 -1.30 19.78
CA ALA A 114 10.44 -1.04 21.20
C ALA A 114 9.21 -0.52 21.94
N SER A 115 8.42 0.39 21.33
CA SER A 115 7.32 1.07 22.03
C SER A 115 6.26 1.62 21.09
N ALA A 116 5.03 1.10 21.19
CA ALA A 116 3.89 1.66 20.50
C ALA A 116 3.63 3.12 20.89
N ARG A 117 3.72 3.43 22.19
CA ARG A 117 3.49 4.79 22.70
C ARG A 117 4.42 5.80 22.05
N GLU A 118 5.72 5.53 22.06
CA GLU A 118 6.71 6.40 21.43
C GLU A 118 6.45 6.54 19.92
N GLY A 119 6.09 5.43 19.24
CA GLY A 119 5.72 5.44 17.85
C GLY A 119 4.57 6.42 17.57
N PHE A 120 3.49 6.35 18.35
CA PHE A 120 2.34 7.25 18.17
C PHE A 120 2.65 8.70 18.56
N ASP A 121 3.44 8.94 19.61
CA ASP A 121 3.88 10.29 20.01
C ASP A 121 4.65 10.94 18.83
N ARG A 122 5.58 10.22 18.23
CA ARG A 122 6.34 10.69 17.06
C ARG A 122 5.49 10.87 15.81
N ALA A 123 4.53 9.98 15.58
CA ALA A 123 3.61 10.11 14.44
C ALA A 123 2.74 11.36 14.55
N GLU A 124 2.21 11.67 15.73
CA GLU A 124 1.43 12.88 15.98
C GLU A 124 2.25 14.16 15.77
N GLU A 125 3.50 14.20 16.29
CA GLU A 125 4.42 15.32 16.08
C GLU A 125 4.72 15.51 14.58
N LEU A 126 5.05 14.43 13.86
CA LEU A 126 5.40 14.48 12.45
C LEU A 126 4.20 14.89 11.58
N VAL A 127 3.01 14.37 11.85
CA VAL A 127 1.76 14.77 11.20
C VAL A 127 1.51 16.27 11.41
N SER A 128 1.62 16.76 12.64
CA SER A 128 1.37 18.18 12.96
C SER A 128 2.36 19.10 12.25
N ARG A 129 3.65 18.73 12.21
CA ARG A 129 4.70 19.46 11.50
C ARG A 129 4.44 19.52 9.98
N LEU A 130 4.08 18.38 9.39
CA LEU A 130 3.83 18.31 7.94
C LEU A 130 2.55 19.07 7.54
N ILE A 131 1.46 18.99 8.32
CA ILE A 131 0.26 19.79 8.05
C ILE A 131 0.61 21.28 8.08
N ALA A 132 1.36 21.75 9.11
CA ALA A 132 1.79 23.14 9.20
C ALA A 132 2.65 23.56 7.99
N ALA A 133 3.53 22.67 7.50
CA ALA A 133 4.37 22.94 6.32
C ALA A 133 3.58 23.07 5.01
N THR A 134 2.42 22.39 4.89
CA THR A 134 1.57 22.52 3.70
C THR A 134 0.72 23.79 3.69
N GLY A 135 0.56 24.45 4.83
CA GLY A 135 -0.34 25.59 5.00
C GLY A 135 -1.84 25.22 4.89
N VAL A 136 -2.18 23.95 4.84
CA VAL A 136 -3.57 23.48 4.77
C VAL A 136 -4.18 23.48 6.16
N ASP A 137 -5.44 23.92 6.26
CA ASP A 137 -6.18 23.88 7.52
C ASP A 137 -6.39 22.44 8.01
N ARG A 138 -6.07 22.17 9.27
CA ARG A 138 -6.24 20.85 9.90
C ARG A 138 -7.70 20.37 9.84
N SER A 139 -8.68 21.26 9.81
CA SER A 139 -10.10 20.91 9.66
C SER A 139 -10.42 20.26 8.30
N LYS A 140 -9.51 20.36 7.32
CA LYS A 140 -9.63 19.72 6.01
C LYS A 140 -9.10 18.28 5.97
N VAL A 141 -8.61 17.74 7.09
CA VAL A 141 -8.19 16.34 7.16
C VAL A 141 -9.40 15.42 7.11
N ALA A 142 -9.52 14.67 6.03
CA ALA A 142 -10.64 13.77 5.78
C ALA A 142 -10.48 12.38 6.44
N GLY A 143 -9.24 11.96 6.67
CA GLY A 143 -8.92 10.67 7.28
C GLY A 143 -7.45 10.32 7.21
N VAL A 144 -7.10 9.24 7.90
CA VAL A 144 -5.74 8.71 8.00
C VAL A 144 -5.74 7.25 7.56
N GLY A 145 -4.79 6.87 6.73
CA GLY A 145 -4.40 5.49 6.52
C GLY A 145 -3.15 5.19 7.34
N LEU A 146 -3.14 4.04 7.99
CA LEU A 146 -2.08 3.63 8.89
C LEU A 146 -1.53 2.27 8.46
N GLY A 147 -0.23 2.18 8.23
CA GLY A 147 0.52 0.97 7.97
C GLY A 147 1.25 0.48 9.22
N VAL A 148 1.16 -0.83 9.46
CA VAL A 148 1.92 -1.48 10.53
C VAL A 148 2.49 -2.81 10.02
N PRO A 149 3.69 -3.23 10.49
CA PRO A 149 4.21 -4.55 10.20
C PRO A 149 3.35 -5.64 10.85
N GLY A 150 3.01 -6.68 10.10
CA GLY A 150 2.26 -7.84 10.57
C GLY A 150 0.75 -7.75 10.38
N PRO A 151 0.07 -8.89 10.54
CA PRO A 151 -1.37 -8.99 10.29
C PRO A 151 -2.18 -8.25 11.36
N ILE A 152 -3.25 -7.64 10.91
CA ILE A 152 -4.28 -7.04 11.78
C ILE A 152 -5.43 -8.03 11.89
N ASP A 153 -5.79 -8.39 13.10
CA ASP A 153 -6.98 -9.18 13.35
C ASP A 153 -8.24 -8.36 13.04
N VAL A 154 -9.05 -8.85 12.12
CA VAL A 154 -10.21 -8.10 11.58
C VAL A 154 -11.29 -7.87 12.63
N GLU A 155 -11.44 -8.79 13.60
CA GLU A 155 -12.50 -8.71 14.60
C GLU A 155 -12.12 -7.78 15.75
N SER A 156 -10.91 -7.90 16.27
CA SER A 156 -10.45 -7.12 17.44
C SER A 156 -9.79 -5.79 17.08
N GLY A 157 -9.29 -5.64 15.83
CA GLY A 157 -8.48 -4.49 15.42
C GLY A 157 -7.08 -4.46 16.03
N THR A 158 -6.64 -5.57 16.66
CA THR A 158 -5.33 -5.67 17.29
C THR A 158 -4.30 -6.30 16.35
N LEU A 159 -3.02 -6.13 16.66
CA LEU A 159 -1.96 -6.86 15.99
C LEU A 159 -2.04 -8.35 16.32
N GLY A 160 -2.06 -9.19 15.28
CA GLY A 160 -2.22 -10.63 15.42
C GLY A 160 -1.05 -11.37 16.05
N SER A 161 0.12 -10.73 16.19
CA SER A 161 1.31 -11.36 16.79
C SER A 161 2.25 -10.36 17.45
N THR A 162 2.46 -10.51 18.75
CA THR A 162 3.47 -9.77 19.51
C THR A 162 4.91 -10.19 19.17
N ALA A 163 5.10 -11.29 18.46
CA ALA A 163 6.43 -11.73 18.01
C ALA A 163 6.96 -10.84 16.85
N ILE A 164 6.10 -10.08 16.20
CA ILE A 164 6.46 -9.15 15.11
C ILE A 164 6.76 -7.76 15.66
N LEU A 165 5.90 -7.25 16.56
CA LEU A 165 6.04 -5.97 17.23
C LEU A 165 5.91 -6.17 18.75
N PRO A 166 7.01 -6.49 19.46
CA PRO A 166 6.94 -6.82 20.90
C PRO A 166 6.38 -5.70 21.77
N GLY A 167 6.72 -4.44 21.48
CA GLY A 167 6.25 -3.27 22.21
C GLY A 167 4.80 -2.85 21.92
N TRP A 168 4.05 -3.61 21.08
CA TRP A 168 2.69 -3.27 20.65
C TRP A 168 1.62 -4.24 21.15
N GLY A 169 1.96 -5.12 22.09
CA GLY A 169 1.02 -6.13 22.62
C GLY A 169 -0.27 -5.51 23.15
N GLY A 170 -1.42 -5.97 22.63
CA GLY A 170 -2.74 -5.47 23.02
C GLY A 170 -3.11 -4.09 22.47
N THR A 171 -2.25 -3.45 21.68
CA THR A 171 -2.53 -2.15 21.07
C THR A 171 -3.56 -2.32 19.94
N LYS A 172 -4.47 -1.36 19.84
CA LYS A 172 -5.37 -1.15 18.71
C LYS A 172 -4.92 0.08 17.93
N PRO A 173 -4.08 -0.09 16.91
CA PRO A 173 -3.38 1.03 16.30
C PRO A 173 -4.30 2.11 15.72
N ALA A 174 -5.43 1.70 15.11
CA ALA A 174 -6.38 2.65 14.53
C ALA A 174 -7.13 3.46 15.61
N GLU A 175 -7.53 2.83 16.72
CA GLU A 175 -8.20 3.52 17.82
C GLU A 175 -7.27 4.54 18.49
N GLU A 176 -6.03 4.10 18.80
CA GLU A 176 -5.01 4.96 19.43
C GLU A 176 -4.70 6.20 18.61
N LEU A 177 -4.43 6.03 17.31
CA LEU A 177 -4.12 7.17 16.45
C LEU A 177 -5.35 8.06 16.19
N LYS A 178 -6.56 7.48 16.16
CA LYS A 178 -7.81 8.23 16.06
C LYS A 178 -8.06 9.12 17.27
N GLU A 179 -7.78 8.63 18.49
CA GLU A 179 -7.93 9.43 19.72
C GLU A 179 -6.99 10.65 19.71
N ARG A 180 -5.77 10.49 19.21
CA ARG A 180 -4.76 11.55 19.14
C ARG A 180 -5.05 12.59 18.05
N LEU A 181 -5.44 12.15 16.87
CA LEU A 181 -5.63 13.03 15.73
C LEU A 181 -7.04 13.59 15.59
N GLY A 182 -8.04 12.96 16.22
CA GLY A 182 -9.45 13.38 16.17
C GLY A 182 -10.15 13.15 14.84
N VAL A 183 -9.60 12.30 13.97
CA VAL A 183 -10.14 12.01 12.64
C VAL A 183 -10.22 10.48 12.42
N PRO A 184 -11.04 9.99 11.46
CA PRO A 184 -11.09 8.57 11.14
C PRO A 184 -9.73 8.00 10.76
N VAL A 185 -9.38 6.81 11.30
CA VAL A 185 -8.14 6.11 10.99
C VAL A 185 -8.48 4.70 10.50
N HIS A 186 -7.91 4.32 9.37
CA HIS A 186 -8.02 2.99 8.78
C HIS A 186 -6.63 2.35 8.78
N VAL A 187 -6.52 1.13 9.30
CA VAL A 187 -5.24 0.42 9.42
C VAL A 187 -5.20 -0.79 8.51
N ASP A 188 -4.03 -1.06 7.96
CA ASP A 188 -3.75 -2.28 7.21
C ASP A 188 -2.29 -2.74 7.40
N ASN A 189 -2.03 -3.97 6.98
CA ASN A 189 -0.68 -4.50 6.93
C ASN A 189 0.16 -3.75 5.87
N ASP A 190 1.45 -3.58 6.16
CA ASP A 190 2.40 -2.86 5.31
C ASP A 190 2.51 -3.44 3.89
N ALA A 191 2.49 -4.77 3.70
CA ALA A 191 2.52 -5.37 2.37
C ALA A 191 1.21 -5.11 1.58
N ASN A 192 0.06 -5.09 2.24
CA ASN A 192 -1.21 -4.69 1.62
C ASN A 192 -1.16 -3.23 1.16
N LEU A 193 -0.60 -2.35 1.99
CA LEU A 193 -0.41 -0.95 1.62
C LEU A 193 0.58 -0.79 0.48
N GLY A 194 1.70 -1.53 0.48
CA GLY A 194 2.62 -1.54 -0.65
C GLY A 194 1.92 -1.92 -1.96
N ALA A 195 1.02 -2.92 -1.92
CA ALA A 195 0.19 -3.28 -3.07
C ALA A 195 -0.74 -2.15 -3.51
N LEU A 196 -1.41 -1.46 -2.57
CA LEU A 196 -2.27 -0.30 -2.87
C LEU A 196 -1.47 0.85 -3.49
N GLY A 197 -0.32 1.18 -2.92
CA GLY A 197 0.56 2.21 -3.45
C GLY A 197 0.97 1.93 -4.89
N GLU A 198 1.46 0.72 -5.15
CA GLU A 198 1.88 0.29 -6.49
C GLU A 198 0.71 0.23 -7.49
N MET A 199 -0.50 -0.07 -7.03
CA MET A 199 -1.70 -0.01 -7.89
C MET A 199 -2.07 1.42 -8.30
N VAL A 200 -1.92 2.38 -7.41
CA VAL A 200 -2.34 3.76 -7.66
C VAL A 200 -1.26 4.55 -8.39
N TRP A 201 0.00 4.44 -7.98
CA TRP A 201 1.09 5.28 -8.49
C TRP A 201 2.24 4.52 -9.15
N GLY A 202 2.32 3.19 -8.98
CA GLY A 202 3.49 2.41 -9.34
C GLY A 202 3.31 1.36 -10.43
N SER A 203 4.09 0.29 -10.31
CA SER A 203 4.16 -0.82 -11.26
C SER A 203 2.88 -1.68 -11.33
N GLY A 204 1.98 -1.54 -10.36
CA GLY A 204 0.68 -2.22 -10.30
C GLY A 204 -0.42 -1.59 -11.15
N ARG A 205 -0.20 -0.40 -11.73
CA ARG A 205 -1.23 0.33 -12.49
C ARG A 205 -1.75 -0.48 -13.68
N GLY A 206 -3.08 -0.41 -13.86
CA GLY A 206 -3.74 -0.98 -15.04
C GLY A 206 -4.01 -2.48 -14.99
N VAL A 207 -3.68 -3.18 -13.88
CA VAL A 207 -4.05 -4.59 -13.66
C VAL A 207 -5.02 -4.73 -12.51
N ARG A 208 -5.79 -5.82 -12.51
CA ARG A 208 -6.81 -6.10 -11.48
C ARG A 208 -6.37 -7.22 -10.54
N ASP A 209 -5.47 -8.09 -10.98
CA ASP A 209 -4.98 -9.23 -10.24
C ASP A 209 -3.46 -9.13 -10.13
N LEU A 210 -2.98 -8.84 -8.92
CA LEU A 210 -1.62 -8.48 -8.59
C LEU A 210 -1.21 -9.14 -7.27
N ALA A 211 0.05 -9.54 -7.16
CA ALA A 211 0.69 -9.77 -5.86
C ALA A 211 1.89 -8.83 -5.70
N TYR A 212 1.88 -8.05 -4.64
CA TYR A 212 3.05 -7.28 -4.21
C TYR A 212 3.81 -8.10 -3.17
N ILE A 213 5.07 -8.37 -3.41
CA ILE A 213 5.93 -9.13 -2.50
C ILE A 213 6.91 -8.18 -1.86
N LYS A 214 6.76 -7.93 -0.56
CA LYS A 214 7.68 -7.13 0.25
C LYS A 214 8.77 -8.02 0.83
N VAL A 215 10.03 -7.68 0.58
CA VAL A 215 11.20 -8.37 1.16
C VAL A 215 12.08 -7.33 1.85
N ALA A 216 12.07 -7.36 3.18
CA ALA A 216 12.82 -6.45 4.05
C ALA A 216 13.29 -7.20 5.32
N SER A 217 12.97 -6.70 6.52
CA SER A 217 13.18 -7.39 7.80
C SER A 217 12.42 -8.71 7.91
N GLY A 218 11.26 -8.81 7.22
CA GLY A 218 10.44 -9.99 7.00
C GLY A 218 10.05 -10.14 5.55
N VAL A 219 9.14 -11.10 5.27
CA VAL A 219 8.58 -11.32 3.94
C VAL A 219 7.06 -11.41 4.04
N GLY A 220 6.37 -10.54 3.33
CA GLY A 220 4.91 -10.50 3.24
C GLY A 220 4.44 -10.31 1.80
N ALA A 221 3.15 -10.55 1.56
CA ALA A 221 2.53 -10.22 0.28
C ALA A 221 1.22 -9.47 0.46
N GLY A 222 1.02 -8.43 -0.34
CA GLY A 222 -0.28 -7.81 -0.55
C GLY A 222 -0.94 -8.43 -1.78
N LEU A 223 -2.10 -9.05 -1.59
CA LEU A 223 -2.83 -9.73 -2.65
C LEU A 223 -3.97 -8.84 -3.15
N VAL A 224 -4.01 -8.62 -4.46
CA VAL A 224 -5.10 -7.90 -5.10
C VAL A 224 -5.84 -8.85 -6.03
N ILE A 225 -7.14 -8.98 -5.83
CA ILE A 225 -8.04 -9.80 -6.63
C ILE A 225 -9.20 -8.93 -7.09
N ASP A 226 -9.43 -8.91 -8.39
CA ASP A 226 -10.47 -8.07 -9.00
C ASP A 226 -10.38 -6.58 -8.62
N GLY A 227 -9.16 -6.07 -8.48
CA GLY A 227 -8.86 -4.67 -8.14
C GLY A 227 -9.06 -4.31 -6.67
N LYS A 228 -9.17 -5.29 -5.77
CA LYS A 228 -9.36 -5.10 -4.34
C LYS A 228 -8.34 -5.89 -3.54
N ILE A 229 -7.86 -5.32 -2.44
CA ILE A 229 -7.01 -6.05 -1.49
C ILE A 229 -7.79 -7.21 -0.91
N TYR A 230 -7.22 -8.39 -0.99
CA TYR A 230 -7.75 -9.61 -0.40
C TYR A 230 -7.06 -9.89 0.93
N ARG A 231 -7.78 -9.71 2.02
CA ARG A 231 -7.27 -9.89 3.40
C ARG A 231 -7.58 -11.26 3.98
N GLY A 232 -8.49 -12.01 3.35
CA GLY A 232 -9.05 -13.22 3.96
C GLY A 232 -9.96 -12.91 5.16
N PRO A 233 -10.66 -13.91 5.71
CA PRO A 233 -11.60 -13.71 6.81
C PRO A 233 -10.94 -13.26 8.12
N GLY A 234 -9.68 -13.69 8.36
CA GLY A 234 -8.92 -13.35 9.57
C GLY A 234 -7.87 -12.24 9.39
N GLY A 235 -7.78 -11.60 8.22
CA GLY A 235 -6.79 -10.56 7.96
C GLY A 235 -5.37 -11.07 7.66
N THR A 236 -5.17 -12.38 7.50
CA THR A 236 -3.84 -13.03 7.36
C THR A 236 -3.53 -13.50 5.94
N ALA A 237 -4.34 -13.13 4.94
CA ALA A 237 -4.01 -13.46 3.56
C ALA A 237 -2.72 -12.73 3.14
N GLY A 238 -1.84 -13.42 2.42
CA GLY A 238 -0.57 -12.85 1.99
C GLY A 238 0.64 -13.21 2.86
N GLU A 239 0.49 -14.03 3.90
CA GLU A 239 1.58 -14.52 4.75
C GLU A 239 2.50 -15.51 4.00
N ILE A 240 2.96 -15.13 2.80
CA ILE A 240 3.80 -15.95 1.92
C ILE A 240 5.16 -16.27 2.57
N GLY A 241 5.65 -15.39 3.44
CA GLY A 241 6.89 -15.60 4.19
C GLY A 241 6.87 -16.86 5.05
N HIS A 242 5.68 -17.36 5.41
CA HIS A 242 5.50 -18.54 6.26
C HIS A 242 5.12 -19.81 5.50
N ILE A 243 5.18 -19.80 4.15
CA ILE A 243 5.14 -21.04 3.37
C ILE A 243 6.41 -21.84 3.62
N THR A 244 6.27 -23.10 4.03
CA THR A 244 7.40 -24.01 4.24
C THR A 244 8.00 -24.42 2.89
N LEU A 245 9.26 -24.10 2.69
CA LEU A 245 10.07 -24.55 1.53
C LEU A 245 10.89 -25.80 1.82
N ASP A 246 11.30 -25.96 3.07
CA ASP A 246 12.12 -27.10 3.53
C ASP A 246 11.78 -27.46 4.98
N GLU A 247 11.15 -28.60 5.19
CA GLU A 247 10.77 -29.07 6.54
C GLU A 247 11.98 -29.31 7.47
N SER A 248 13.19 -29.50 6.91
CA SER A 248 14.43 -29.63 7.65
C SER A 248 15.14 -28.30 7.88
N GLY A 249 14.61 -27.21 7.39
CA GLY A 249 15.20 -25.87 7.42
C GLY A 249 15.21 -25.22 8.82
N PRO A 250 15.71 -23.98 8.91
CA PRO A 250 15.80 -23.24 10.17
C PRO A 250 14.42 -23.03 10.83
N VAL A 251 14.42 -22.89 12.16
CA VAL A 251 13.22 -22.53 12.90
C VAL A 251 12.84 -21.08 12.59
N CYS A 252 11.59 -20.86 12.19
CA CYS A 252 11.02 -19.55 11.97
C CYS A 252 10.42 -18.99 13.27
N ARG A 253 10.36 -17.65 13.39
CA ARG A 253 9.68 -16.97 14.52
C ARG A 253 8.19 -17.35 14.68
N CYS A 254 7.53 -17.81 13.61
CA CYS A 254 6.15 -18.29 13.68
C CYS A 254 5.99 -19.66 14.34
N GLY A 255 7.09 -20.33 14.71
CA GLY A 255 7.12 -21.66 15.29
C GLY A 255 7.31 -22.81 14.29
N ASN A 256 7.13 -22.58 13.00
CA ASN A 256 7.37 -23.55 11.93
C ASN A 256 8.86 -23.65 11.57
N ARG A 257 9.20 -24.58 10.67
CA ARG A 257 10.55 -24.73 10.11
C ARG A 257 10.56 -24.46 8.60
N GLY A 258 11.72 -23.95 8.13
CA GLY A 258 11.99 -23.78 6.70
C GLY A 258 11.01 -22.89 5.96
N CYS A 259 10.43 -21.94 6.65
CA CYS A 259 9.60 -20.91 6.02
C CYS A 259 10.39 -20.10 5.00
N LEU A 260 9.78 -19.63 3.92
CA LEU A 260 10.41 -18.77 2.92
C LEU A 260 11.19 -17.61 3.57
N GLU A 261 10.64 -16.99 4.62
CA GLU A 261 11.27 -15.90 5.37
C GLU A 261 12.66 -16.30 5.90
N THR A 262 12.86 -17.55 6.35
CA THR A 262 14.15 -18.00 6.90
C THR A 262 15.27 -18.12 5.87
N PHE A 263 14.95 -18.03 4.59
CA PHE A 263 15.92 -18.05 3.48
C PHE A 263 16.07 -16.68 2.80
N THR A 264 15.22 -15.71 3.11
CA THR A 264 15.12 -14.50 2.30
C THR A 264 15.12 -13.19 3.08
N ALA A 265 14.67 -13.18 4.35
CA ALA A 265 14.64 -11.98 5.16
C ALA A 265 16.03 -11.53 5.61
N ALA A 266 16.24 -10.22 5.70
CA ALA A 266 17.53 -9.60 6.02
C ALA A 266 18.21 -10.22 7.25
N ARG A 267 17.48 -10.49 8.33
CA ARG A 267 18.02 -11.08 9.58
C ARG A 267 18.61 -12.48 9.40
N TYR A 268 18.23 -13.23 8.37
CA TYR A 268 18.79 -14.56 8.07
C TYR A 268 19.89 -14.48 7.01
N VAL A 269 19.83 -13.49 6.13
CA VAL A 269 20.74 -13.33 4.99
C VAL A 269 22.01 -12.58 5.39
N LEU A 270 21.89 -11.50 6.15
CA LEU A 270 23.04 -10.68 6.56
C LEU A 270 24.11 -11.45 7.32
N PRO A 271 23.78 -12.34 8.27
CA PRO A 271 24.79 -13.15 8.97
C PRO A 271 25.65 -14.02 8.06
N LEU A 272 25.18 -14.38 6.87
CA LEU A 272 25.95 -15.16 5.90
C LEU A 272 27.11 -14.35 5.29
N LEU A 273 26.98 -13.02 5.24
CA LEU A 273 27.95 -12.09 4.64
C LEU A 273 28.83 -11.39 5.69
N GLN A 274 28.36 -11.28 6.93
CA GLN A 274 29.09 -10.60 8.01
C GLN A 274 30.53 -11.08 8.22
N PRO A 275 30.88 -12.38 8.12
CA PRO A 275 32.26 -12.84 8.27
C PRO A 275 33.24 -12.21 7.26
N SER A 276 32.74 -11.81 6.09
CA SER A 276 33.54 -11.22 5.01
C SER A 276 33.41 -9.71 4.88
N HIS A 277 32.32 -9.11 5.37
CA HIS A 277 31.97 -7.72 5.12
C HIS A 277 31.73 -6.88 6.39
N GLY A 278 31.85 -7.50 7.57
CA GLY A 278 31.63 -6.82 8.87
C GLY A 278 30.17 -6.82 9.34
N THR A 279 29.97 -6.51 10.61
CA THR A 279 28.69 -6.58 11.31
C THR A 279 27.73 -5.43 10.96
N ASP A 280 28.24 -4.31 10.45
CA ASP A 280 27.45 -3.12 10.14
C ASP A 280 26.83 -3.17 8.73
N LEU A 281 26.96 -4.34 8.06
CA LEU A 281 26.39 -4.54 6.74
C LEU A 281 24.86 -4.58 6.83
N ALA A 282 24.20 -3.64 6.13
CA ALA A 282 22.76 -3.60 5.92
C ALA A 282 22.39 -4.10 4.51
N MET A 283 21.11 -4.37 4.24
CA MET A 283 20.67 -4.92 2.96
C MET A 283 20.97 -3.98 1.78
N GLU A 284 20.86 -2.67 1.95
CA GLU A 284 21.24 -1.66 0.94
C GLU A 284 22.73 -1.77 0.59
N GLY A 285 23.57 -2.05 1.59
CA GLY A 285 25.00 -2.33 1.40
C GLY A 285 25.23 -3.59 0.57
N VAL A 286 24.50 -4.67 0.84
CA VAL A 286 24.53 -5.91 0.06
C VAL A 286 24.17 -5.66 -1.39
N VAL A 287 23.08 -4.93 -1.63
CA VAL A 287 22.62 -4.58 -2.99
C VAL A 287 23.66 -3.74 -3.73
N ARG A 288 24.25 -2.73 -3.06
CA ARG A 288 25.31 -1.91 -3.64
C ARG A 288 26.53 -2.73 -4.01
N LEU A 289 27.06 -3.53 -3.08
CA LEU A 289 28.23 -4.39 -3.32
C LEU A 289 27.99 -5.39 -4.46
N ALA A 290 26.78 -5.96 -4.53
CA ALA A 290 26.42 -6.87 -5.61
C ALA A 290 26.41 -6.16 -6.98
N LYS A 291 25.88 -4.94 -7.06
CA LYS A 291 25.94 -4.11 -8.27
C LYS A 291 27.38 -3.80 -8.67
N ASP A 292 28.26 -3.53 -7.70
CA ASP A 292 29.67 -3.27 -7.88
C ASP A 292 30.49 -4.54 -8.23
N GLY A 293 29.87 -5.71 -8.20
CA GLY A 293 30.47 -6.96 -8.68
C GLY A 293 30.93 -7.93 -7.61
N ASP A 294 30.67 -7.67 -6.32
CA ASP A 294 31.02 -8.59 -5.25
C ASP A 294 30.36 -9.97 -5.45
N PRO A 295 31.15 -11.05 -5.54
CA PRO A 295 30.63 -12.37 -5.87
C PRO A 295 29.78 -12.98 -4.76
N GLY A 296 30.10 -12.70 -3.48
CA GLY A 296 29.34 -13.18 -2.33
C GLY A 296 27.95 -12.56 -2.27
N CYS A 297 27.88 -11.22 -2.38
CA CYS A 297 26.62 -10.48 -2.39
C CYS A 297 25.76 -10.86 -3.59
N ARG A 298 26.35 -11.00 -4.80
CA ARG A 298 25.61 -11.49 -5.99
C ARG A 298 25.04 -12.87 -5.79
N ARG A 299 25.81 -13.78 -5.20
CA ARG A 299 25.37 -15.15 -4.93
C ARG A 299 24.19 -15.16 -3.99
N VAL A 300 24.28 -14.44 -2.88
CA VAL A 300 23.22 -14.36 -1.86
C VAL A 300 21.96 -13.77 -2.45
N ILE A 301 22.03 -12.66 -3.20
CA ILE A 301 20.84 -12.05 -3.87
C ILE A 301 20.20 -13.04 -4.84
N ALA A 302 21.00 -13.78 -5.62
CA ALA A 302 20.46 -14.77 -6.55
C ALA A 302 19.80 -15.96 -5.82
N ASP A 303 20.37 -16.43 -4.69
CA ASP A 303 19.78 -17.49 -3.86
C ASP A 303 18.44 -17.02 -3.26
N VAL A 304 18.40 -15.82 -2.70
CA VAL A 304 17.18 -15.19 -2.22
C VAL A 304 16.13 -15.08 -3.33
N GLY A 305 16.53 -14.62 -4.51
CA GLY A 305 15.65 -14.55 -5.68
C GLY A 305 15.05 -15.91 -6.07
N ARG A 306 15.83 -16.99 -6.02
CA ARG A 306 15.33 -18.35 -6.29
C ARG A 306 14.30 -18.81 -5.26
N HIS A 307 14.52 -18.55 -3.98
CA HIS A 307 13.57 -18.90 -2.93
C HIS A 307 12.26 -18.10 -3.05
N ILE A 308 12.37 -16.78 -3.27
CA ILE A 308 11.18 -15.94 -3.56
C ILE A 308 10.43 -16.48 -4.77
N GLY A 309 11.14 -16.80 -5.85
CA GLY A 309 10.56 -17.34 -7.06
C GLY A 309 9.82 -18.66 -6.88
N SER A 310 10.27 -19.51 -5.95
CA SER A 310 9.54 -20.73 -5.56
C SER A 310 8.22 -20.40 -4.85
N GLY A 311 8.23 -19.45 -3.91
CA GLY A 311 7.01 -18.96 -3.26
C GLY A 311 6.04 -18.31 -4.26
N VAL A 312 6.56 -17.48 -5.17
CA VAL A 312 5.77 -16.85 -6.24
C VAL A 312 5.17 -17.88 -7.19
N ALA A 313 5.90 -18.96 -7.53
CA ALA A 313 5.36 -20.02 -8.36
C ALA A 313 4.16 -20.73 -7.71
N ASN A 314 4.23 -20.98 -6.39
CA ASN A 314 3.09 -21.53 -5.65
C ASN A 314 1.89 -20.59 -5.69
N LEU A 315 2.14 -19.30 -5.49
CA LEU A 315 1.10 -18.26 -5.57
C LEU A 315 0.49 -18.18 -6.99
N CYS A 316 1.31 -18.29 -8.05
CA CYS A 316 0.83 -18.33 -9.43
C CYS A 316 -0.07 -19.55 -9.68
N ASN A 317 0.28 -20.72 -9.16
CA ASN A 317 -0.52 -21.92 -9.30
C ASN A 317 -1.86 -21.85 -8.55
N LEU A 318 -1.96 -21.04 -7.49
CA LEU A 318 -3.16 -20.90 -6.65
C LEU A 318 -4.07 -19.75 -7.10
N LEU A 319 -3.49 -18.57 -7.39
CA LEU A 319 -4.22 -17.33 -7.62
C LEU A 319 -4.12 -16.81 -9.07
N ASN A 320 -3.12 -17.27 -9.83
CA ASN A 320 -2.88 -16.86 -11.20
C ASN A 320 -2.90 -15.33 -11.42
N PRO A 321 -2.12 -14.53 -10.65
CA PRO A 321 -2.09 -13.10 -10.85
C PRO A 321 -1.48 -12.75 -12.20
N SER A 322 -1.90 -11.64 -12.81
CA SER A 322 -1.32 -11.15 -14.06
C SER A 322 0.04 -10.48 -13.85
N ARG A 323 0.30 -10.02 -12.61
CA ARG A 323 1.53 -9.31 -12.24
C ARG A 323 1.99 -9.64 -10.83
N VAL A 324 3.30 -9.79 -10.68
CA VAL A 324 3.98 -9.76 -9.39
C VAL A 324 4.89 -8.54 -9.36
N VAL A 325 4.80 -7.75 -8.30
CA VAL A 325 5.64 -6.58 -8.05
C VAL A 325 6.51 -6.86 -6.83
N LEU A 326 7.82 -6.80 -7.00
CA LEU A 326 8.78 -6.96 -5.91
C LEU A 326 9.04 -5.60 -5.26
N GLY A 327 8.80 -5.48 -3.97
CA GLY A 327 9.09 -4.31 -3.15
C GLY A 327 10.06 -4.62 -2.03
N GLY A 328 10.32 -3.60 -1.19
CA GLY A 328 11.34 -3.63 -0.16
C GLY A 328 12.75 -3.40 -0.72
N ASP A 329 13.75 -3.38 0.17
CA ASP A 329 15.13 -3.00 -0.16
C ASP A 329 15.74 -3.88 -1.25
N LEU A 330 15.34 -5.15 -1.30
CA LEU A 330 15.88 -6.10 -2.27
C LEU A 330 15.45 -5.81 -3.71
N ALA A 331 14.33 -5.12 -3.92
CA ALA A 331 13.85 -4.76 -5.26
C ALA A 331 14.86 -3.89 -6.02
N GLU A 332 15.66 -3.10 -5.30
CA GLU A 332 16.71 -2.27 -5.88
C GLU A 332 17.84 -3.06 -6.54
N ALA A 333 17.98 -4.36 -6.23
CA ALA A 333 18.95 -5.22 -6.90
C ALA A 333 18.61 -5.44 -8.39
N GLY A 334 17.39 -5.11 -8.83
CA GLY A 334 16.98 -5.20 -10.22
C GLY A 334 17.09 -6.62 -10.79
N GLU A 335 17.72 -6.77 -11.94
CA GLU A 335 17.85 -8.08 -12.60
C GLU A 335 18.67 -9.12 -11.80
N LEU A 336 19.51 -8.70 -10.86
CA LEU A 336 20.24 -9.63 -10.00
C LEU A 336 19.30 -10.48 -9.14
N VAL A 337 18.12 -9.96 -8.79
CA VAL A 337 17.09 -10.69 -8.03
C VAL A 337 15.93 -11.12 -8.93
N LEU A 338 15.49 -10.28 -9.87
CA LEU A 338 14.33 -10.56 -10.72
C LEU A 338 14.58 -11.70 -11.72
N GLY A 339 15.79 -11.81 -12.25
CA GLY A 339 16.20 -12.92 -13.12
C GLY A 339 15.99 -14.28 -12.43
N PRO A 340 16.62 -14.53 -11.28
CA PRO A 340 16.43 -15.75 -10.50
C PRO A 340 14.98 -16.02 -10.07
N ILE A 341 14.18 -14.98 -9.78
CA ILE A 341 12.73 -15.13 -9.51
C ILE A 341 12.03 -15.70 -10.75
N ARG A 342 12.23 -15.09 -11.92
CA ARG A 342 11.59 -15.54 -13.18
C ARG A 342 12.01 -16.95 -13.58
N GLU A 343 13.29 -17.32 -13.38
CA GLU A 343 13.79 -18.68 -13.61
C GLU A 343 13.04 -19.70 -12.74
N SER A 344 12.90 -19.42 -11.44
CA SER A 344 12.18 -20.32 -10.52
C SER A 344 10.70 -20.41 -10.85
N VAL A 345 10.05 -19.29 -11.21
CA VAL A 345 8.66 -19.27 -11.65
C VAL A 345 8.50 -20.13 -12.92
N GLY A 346 9.37 -19.96 -13.91
CA GLY A 346 9.34 -20.76 -15.14
C GLY A 346 9.55 -22.25 -14.90
N ARG A 347 10.23 -22.63 -13.80
CA ARG A 347 10.51 -24.00 -13.43
C ARG A 347 9.39 -24.67 -12.63
N TYR A 348 8.72 -23.93 -11.74
CA TYR A 348 7.82 -24.51 -10.74
C TYR A 348 6.34 -24.13 -10.92
N ALA A 349 6.03 -23.06 -11.64
CA ALA A 349 4.65 -22.75 -12.01
C ALA A 349 4.23 -23.58 -13.26
N ILE A 350 2.93 -23.87 -13.36
CA ILE A 350 2.40 -24.49 -14.58
C ILE A 350 2.60 -23.55 -15.78
N PRO A 351 2.93 -24.08 -16.99
CA PRO A 351 3.29 -23.24 -18.14
C PRO A 351 2.23 -22.22 -18.54
N SER A 352 0.95 -22.50 -18.32
CA SER A 352 -0.15 -21.57 -18.62
C SER A 352 -0.15 -20.34 -17.68
N ALA A 353 0.15 -20.53 -16.39
CA ALA A 353 0.25 -19.45 -15.43
C ALA A 353 1.54 -18.63 -15.65
N ALA A 354 2.69 -19.31 -15.82
CA ALA A 354 3.97 -18.64 -16.02
C ALA A 354 4.01 -17.74 -17.27
N ARG A 355 3.35 -18.13 -18.38
CA ARG A 355 3.35 -17.35 -19.62
C ARG A 355 2.64 -16.00 -19.54
N GLN A 356 1.66 -15.85 -18.64
CA GLN A 356 0.86 -14.64 -18.52
C GLN A 356 1.38 -13.70 -17.45
N LEU A 357 2.29 -14.20 -16.60
CA LEU A 357 2.82 -13.44 -15.49
C LEU A 357 3.89 -12.44 -15.95
N SER A 358 3.76 -11.19 -15.49
CA SER A 358 4.86 -10.23 -15.51
C SER A 358 5.42 -10.05 -14.10
N VAL A 359 6.75 -10.19 -13.92
CA VAL A 359 7.46 -9.94 -12.67
C VAL A 359 8.26 -8.66 -12.83
N LEU A 360 7.92 -7.63 -12.06
CA LEU A 360 8.47 -6.28 -12.16
C LEU A 360 9.00 -5.82 -10.79
N PRO A 361 9.97 -4.88 -10.78
CA PRO A 361 10.31 -4.17 -9.55
C PRO A 361 9.22 -3.17 -9.21
N GLY A 362 9.02 -2.87 -7.93
CA GLY A 362 8.22 -1.76 -7.46
C GLY A 362 8.78 -0.42 -7.98
N ALA A 363 7.88 0.47 -8.37
CA ALA A 363 8.26 1.80 -8.87
C ALA A 363 8.43 2.82 -7.74
N LEU A 364 7.88 2.54 -6.57
CA LEU A 364 7.78 3.50 -5.48
C LEU A 364 8.91 3.37 -4.44
N GLY A 365 9.69 2.28 -4.51
CA GLY A 365 10.78 2.01 -3.55
C GLY A 365 10.26 2.00 -2.11
N GLY A 366 11.00 2.58 -1.18
CA GLY A 366 10.61 2.67 0.23
C GLY A 366 9.42 3.60 0.53
N ARG A 367 8.75 4.13 -0.49
CA ARG A 367 7.54 4.97 -0.34
C ARG A 367 6.24 4.19 -0.58
N ALA A 368 6.33 2.92 -0.99
CA ALA A 368 5.16 2.15 -1.42
C ALA A 368 4.11 2.06 -0.31
N GLU A 369 4.52 1.82 0.91
CA GLU A 369 3.65 1.62 2.07
C GLU A 369 2.96 2.93 2.50
N VAL A 370 3.69 4.02 2.63
CA VAL A 370 3.09 5.32 3.03
C VAL A 370 2.16 5.87 1.95
N LEU A 371 2.49 5.68 0.67
CA LEU A 371 1.59 6.04 -0.42
C LEU A 371 0.36 5.11 -0.44
N GLY A 372 0.55 3.83 -0.15
CA GLY A 372 -0.56 2.90 0.07
C GLY A 372 -1.46 3.30 1.24
N ALA A 373 -0.88 3.84 2.31
CA ALA A 373 -1.64 4.40 3.43
C ALA A 373 -2.48 5.61 2.97
N LEU A 374 -1.94 6.50 2.13
CA LEU A 374 -2.75 7.56 1.51
C LEU A 374 -3.88 6.98 0.65
N ALA A 375 -3.60 5.95 -0.16
CA ALA A 375 -4.62 5.29 -0.97
C ALA A 375 -5.70 4.63 -0.11
N LEU A 376 -5.34 4.02 1.01
CA LEU A 376 -6.29 3.45 1.97
C LEU A 376 -7.21 4.55 2.52
N ALA A 377 -6.65 5.66 3.03
CA ALA A 377 -7.45 6.79 3.53
C ALA A 377 -8.41 7.31 2.46
N LEU A 378 -7.94 7.48 1.23
CA LEU A 378 -8.78 7.89 0.10
C LEU A 378 -9.88 6.87 -0.20
N SER A 379 -9.62 5.56 -0.14
CA SER A 379 -10.60 4.53 -0.47
C SER A 379 -11.70 4.38 0.58
N GLU A 380 -11.39 4.63 1.85
CA GLU A 380 -12.31 4.45 2.98
C GLU A 380 -13.15 5.69 3.30
N MET A 381 -12.86 6.83 2.65
CA MET A 381 -13.70 8.02 2.78
C MET A 381 -15.14 7.74 2.32
N GLY A 382 -16.13 8.22 3.08
CA GLY A 382 -17.54 8.20 2.68
C GLY A 382 -17.80 9.07 1.44
N ASP A 383 -18.50 8.55 0.45
CA ASP A 383 -18.82 9.30 -0.77
C ASP A 383 -19.71 10.53 -0.48
N SER A 384 -20.59 10.44 0.52
CA SER A 384 -21.44 11.53 1.01
C SER A 384 -20.67 12.69 1.62
N THR A 385 -19.54 12.40 2.27
CA THR A 385 -18.66 13.40 2.90
C THR A 385 -18.22 14.48 1.91
N LEU A 386 -17.90 14.09 0.69
CA LEU A 386 -17.47 15.01 -0.37
C LEU A 386 -18.61 15.82 -0.99
N LEU A 387 -19.82 15.27 -1.02
CA LEU A 387 -20.99 15.93 -1.59
C LEU A 387 -21.63 16.94 -0.63
N ASP A 388 -21.57 16.65 0.67
CA ASP A 388 -22.17 17.50 1.70
C ASP A 388 -21.20 18.58 2.23
N GLY A 389 -19.94 18.56 1.81
CA GLY A 389 -18.88 19.45 2.33
C GLY A 389 -18.59 19.25 3.82
N SER A 390 -19.07 18.14 4.39
CA SER A 390 -18.95 17.82 5.81
C SER A 390 -17.75 16.91 6.04
N LEU A 391 -16.53 17.44 5.94
CA LEU A 391 -15.35 16.72 6.43
C LEU A 391 -15.47 16.51 7.94
N PRO A 392 -15.03 15.37 8.49
CA PRO A 392 -15.02 15.16 9.94
C PRO A 392 -14.24 16.30 10.60
N VAL A 393 -14.86 16.97 11.55
CA VAL A 393 -14.20 18.05 12.30
C VAL A 393 -13.17 17.42 13.21
N ALA A 394 -11.89 17.71 12.97
CA ALA A 394 -10.81 17.32 13.87
C ALA A 394 -11.06 17.97 15.25
N ALA A 395 -10.94 17.18 16.32
CA ALA A 395 -11.04 17.72 17.67
C ALA A 395 -9.94 18.79 17.86
N PRO A 396 -10.23 19.91 18.59
CA PRO A 396 -9.21 20.90 18.89
C PRO A 396 -8.08 20.24 19.66
N ALA A 397 -6.85 20.53 19.26
CA ALA A 397 -5.66 20.05 19.97
C ALA A 397 -5.77 20.49 21.43
N PHE A 398 -5.61 19.56 22.36
CA PHE A 398 -5.41 19.89 23.76
C PHE A 398 -4.12 20.71 23.86
N THR A 399 -4.26 21.96 24.31
CA THR A 399 -3.17 22.88 24.65
C THR A 399 -2.41 22.39 25.85
#